data_1079330ba6e53e73754c73015ea8ac44
#
_entry.id   1079330ba6e53e73754c73015ea8ac44
#
_cell.length_a   1.000
_cell.length_b   1.000
_cell.length_c   1.000
_cell.angle_alpha   90.00
_cell.angle_beta   90.00
_cell.angle_gamma   90.00
#
_symmetry.space_group_name_H-M   'P 1'
#
loop_
_entity.id
_entity.type
_entity.pdbx_description
1 polymer ?
#
loop_
_entity_poly.entity_id
_entity_poly.type
_entity_poly.pdbx_seq_one_letter_code
_entity_poly.pdbx_strand_id
1 'polypeptide(L)'
;METSCTFDSMYKVLAYLFLSALSITIVQGQTKIHAPGMPESAVLTMVSQQEAWNTGNIDAFMIGYWESDSLQFIGGGGVTSGYEATLERYKKSYPDVESMGHLTFSNRSWTPLSRKTALLIGSWRLNEDVGGMYSLVWRKIKGKWYIIADHSSD
;
A
#
# COMPACT_ATOMS: atom_id res chain seq x y z
N MET A 1 -52.61 13.12 -24.02
CA MET A 1 -52.19 11.98 -23.18
C MET A 1 -51.04 11.29 -23.89
N GLU A 2 -49.96 11.05 -23.28
CA GLU A 2 -48.69 10.47 -23.78
C GLU A 2 -47.57 11.47 -24.08
N THR A 3 -46.85 11.87 -23.07
CA THR A 3 -45.41 12.25 -23.19
C THR A 3 -44.74 12.35 -21.82
N SER A 4 -44.87 11.29 -20.98
CA SER A 4 -44.22 11.30 -19.65
C SER A 4 -43.30 10.11 -19.38
N CYS A 5 -43.01 9.23 -20.33
CA CYS A 5 -42.35 7.95 -20.09
C CYS A 5 -40.90 7.86 -20.57
N THR A 6 -40.36 8.84 -21.28
CA THR A 6 -39.05 8.76 -21.90
C THR A 6 -37.90 9.44 -21.11
N PHE A 7 -38.23 10.37 -20.19
CA PHE A 7 -37.22 11.12 -19.43
C PHE A 7 -36.63 10.31 -18.27
N ASP A 8 -37.44 9.48 -17.60
CA ASP A 8 -36.99 8.70 -16.43
C ASP A 8 -36.01 7.54 -16.80
N SER A 9 -36.12 7.01 -18.01
CA SER A 9 -35.23 5.96 -18.53
C SER A 9 -33.84 6.47 -18.85
N MET A 10 -33.69 7.72 -19.26
CA MET A 10 -32.43 8.31 -19.67
C MET A 10 -31.53 8.61 -18.47
N TYR A 11 -32.09 9.03 -17.34
CA TYR A 11 -31.30 9.28 -16.09
C TYR A 11 -30.83 7.99 -15.44
N LYS A 12 -31.58 6.91 -15.54
CA LYS A 12 -31.16 5.59 -15.02
C LYS A 12 -29.97 5.03 -15.80
N VAL A 13 -29.96 5.18 -17.12
CA VAL A 13 -28.83 4.74 -17.97
C VAL A 13 -27.58 5.60 -17.72
N LEU A 14 -27.73 6.92 -17.57
CA LEU A 14 -26.60 7.81 -17.22
C LEU A 14 -26.04 7.53 -15.82
N ALA A 15 -26.88 7.22 -14.83
CA ALA A 15 -26.44 6.89 -13.48
C ALA A 15 -25.65 5.57 -13.46
N TYR A 16 -26.02 4.56 -14.24
CA TYR A 16 -25.28 3.30 -14.35
C TYR A 16 -23.93 3.48 -15.07
N LEU A 17 -23.82 4.38 -16.04
CA LEU A 17 -22.57 4.68 -16.75
C LEU A 17 -21.60 5.45 -15.86
N PHE A 18 -22.06 6.32 -14.95
CA PHE A 18 -21.21 7.02 -14.00
C PHE A 18 -20.71 6.11 -12.87
N LEU A 19 -21.51 5.12 -12.41
CA LEU A 19 -21.04 4.16 -11.40
C LEU A 19 -19.97 3.19 -11.94
N SER A 20 -20.04 2.86 -13.24
CA SER A 20 -19.05 1.95 -13.86
C SER A 20 -17.71 2.61 -14.12
N ALA A 21 -17.66 3.92 -14.37
CA ALA A 21 -16.40 4.66 -14.59
C ALA A 21 -15.59 4.86 -13.29
N LEU A 22 -16.26 4.98 -12.13
CA LEU A 22 -15.58 5.15 -10.84
C LEU A 22 -14.93 3.84 -10.35
N SER A 23 -15.47 2.69 -10.78
CA SER A 23 -14.93 1.36 -10.40
C SER A 23 -13.64 0.99 -11.14
N ILE A 24 -13.40 1.53 -12.32
CA ILE A 24 -12.27 1.16 -13.18
C ILE A 24 -10.94 1.77 -12.70
N THR A 25 -10.97 2.95 -12.09
CA THR A 25 -9.75 3.61 -11.59
C THR A 25 -9.20 2.97 -10.31
N ILE A 26 -10.05 2.41 -9.47
CA ILE A 26 -9.64 1.68 -8.26
C ILE A 26 -8.98 0.34 -8.63
N VAL A 27 -9.46 -0.33 -9.67
CA VAL A 27 -8.94 -1.64 -10.12
C VAL A 27 -7.53 -1.53 -10.71
N GLN A 28 -7.16 -0.45 -11.38
CA GLN A 28 -5.82 -0.29 -11.98
C GLN A 28 -4.72 -0.05 -10.93
N GLY A 29 -5.01 0.62 -9.81
CA GLY A 29 -4.07 0.77 -8.70
C GLY A 29 -3.84 -0.53 -7.93
N GLN A 30 -4.89 -1.33 -7.75
CA GLN A 30 -4.84 -2.60 -7.02
C GLN A 30 -4.09 -3.71 -7.79
N THR A 31 -4.08 -3.71 -9.11
CA THR A 31 -3.40 -4.75 -9.91
C THR A 31 -1.89 -4.71 -9.79
N LYS A 32 -1.27 -3.57 -9.48
CA LYS A 32 0.18 -3.46 -9.26
C LYS A 32 0.58 -3.88 -7.83
N ILE A 33 -0.29 -3.69 -6.86
CA ILE A 33 -0.04 -4.06 -5.45
C ILE A 33 -0.31 -5.55 -5.21
N HIS A 34 -1.14 -6.19 -6.02
CA HIS A 34 -1.44 -7.62 -5.90
C HIS A 34 -0.32 -8.47 -6.54
N ALA A 35 0.43 -9.22 -5.72
CA ALA A 35 1.31 -10.28 -6.22
C ALA A 35 0.57 -11.63 -6.23
N PRO A 36 0.88 -12.55 -7.18
CA PRO A 36 0.27 -13.89 -7.21
C PRO A 36 0.41 -14.62 -5.86
N GLY A 37 -0.70 -15.12 -5.32
CA GLY A 37 -0.74 -15.83 -4.04
C GLY A 37 -0.70 -14.95 -2.79
N MET A 38 -0.63 -13.62 -2.93
CA MET A 38 -0.69 -12.68 -1.82
C MET A 38 -2.11 -12.66 -1.21
N PRO A 39 -2.27 -12.83 0.10
CA PRO A 39 -3.58 -12.75 0.75
C PRO A 39 -4.19 -11.36 0.62
N GLU A 40 -5.50 -11.29 0.38
CA GLU A 40 -6.24 -10.03 0.23
C GLU A 40 -5.99 -9.06 1.40
N SER A 41 -5.94 -9.55 2.64
CA SER A 41 -5.64 -8.71 3.81
C SER A 41 -4.25 -8.08 3.78
N ALA A 42 -3.25 -8.72 3.18
CA ALA A 42 -1.93 -8.14 2.98
C ALA A 42 -1.94 -7.13 1.83
N VAL A 43 -2.70 -7.40 0.76
CA VAL A 43 -2.92 -6.43 -0.35
C VAL A 43 -3.57 -5.16 0.21
N LEU A 44 -4.64 -5.27 0.99
CA LEU A 44 -5.32 -4.14 1.61
C LEU A 44 -4.40 -3.33 2.54
N THR A 45 -3.52 -4.00 3.28
CA THR A 45 -2.51 -3.30 4.10
C THR A 45 -1.59 -2.43 3.22
N MET A 46 -1.07 -2.95 2.11
CA MET A 46 -0.22 -2.19 1.19
C MET A 46 -0.99 -1.03 0.52
N VAL A 47 -2.25 -1.25 0.15
CA VAL A 47 -3.11 -0.19 -0.40
C VAL A 47 -3.27 0.93 0.63
N SER A 48 -3.63 0.60 1.87
CA SER A 48 -3.78 1.58 2.95
C SER A 48 -2.48 2.32 3.27
N GLN A 49 -1.34 1.64 3.21
CA GLN A 49 -0.03 2.29 3.37
C GLN A 49 0.25 3.30 2.26
N GLN A 50 0.01 2.93 0.99
CA GLN A 50 0.19 3.83 -0.13
C GLN A 50 -0.72 5.06 -0.04
N GLU A 51 -1.99 4.87 0.32
CA GLU A 51 -2.96 5.95 0.54
C GLU A 51 -2.55 6.86 1.71
N ALA A 52 -2.12 6.28 2.83
CA ALA A 52 -1.66 7.02 4.00
C ALA A 52 -0.44 7.88 3.67
N TRP A 53 0.54 7.32 2.96
CA TRP A 53 1.70 8.07 2.47
C TRP A 53 1.28 9.23 1.58
N ASN A 54 0.46 8.98 0.56
CA ASN A 54 0.03 9.98 -0.42
C ASN A 54 -0.86 11.08 0.17
N THR A 55 -1.35 10.89 1.41
CA THR A 55 -2.05 11.91 2.19
C THR A 55 -1.18 12.54 3.29
N GLY A 56 0.12 12.23 3.35
CA GLY A 56 1.04 12.79 4.32
C GLY A 56 0.92 12.21 5.73
N ASN A 57 0.30 11.04 5.87
CA ASN A 57 0.04 10.44 7.18
C ASN A 57 0.99 9.27 7.47
N ILE A 58 2.20 9.60 7.97
CA ILE A 58 3.23 8.59 8.30
C ILE A 58 2.76 7.66 9.44
N ASP A 59 2.01 8.14 10.41
CA ASP A 59 1.50 7.30 11.50
C ASP A 59 0.56 6.21 10.95
N ALA A 60 -0.34 6.57 10.03
CA ALA A 60 -1.21 5.60 9.36
C ALA A 60 -0.43 4.65 8.43
N PHE A 61 0.61 5.13 7.75
CA PHE A 61 1.52 4.30 6.95
C PHE A 61 2.18 3.21 7.80
N MET A 62 2.60 3.54 9.00
CA MET A 62 3.27 2.61 9.92
C MET A 62 2.35 1.50 10.46
N ILE A 63 1.02 1.62 10.38
CA ILE A 63 0.08 0.57 10.84
C ILE A 63 0.31 -0.78 10.12
N GLY A 64 0.87 -0.78 8.93
CA GLY A 64 1.26 -1.99 8.20
C GLY A 64 2.45 -2.74 8.81
N TYR A 65 3.24 -2.09 9.64
CA TYR A 65 4.39 -2.68 10.32
C TYR A 65 3.99 -3.26 11.69
N TRP A 66 4.75 -4.25 12.12
CA TRP A 66 4.56 -4.84 13.44
C TRP A 66 5.04 -3.89 14.54
N GLU A 67 4.14 -3.49 15.41
CA GLU A 67 4.43 -2.66 16.59
C GLU A 67 5.22 -3.49 17.62
N SER A 68 6.55 -3.48 17.50
CA SER A 68 7.47 -4.27 18.30
C SER A 68 8.89 -3.73 18.23
N ASP A 69 9.64 -3.88 19.32
CA ASP A 69 11.09 -3.60 19.36
C ASP A 69 11.90 -4.52 18.43
N SER A 70 11.31 -5.62 17.98
CA SER A 70 11.93 -6.57 17.05
C SER A 70 11.70 -6.24 15.57
N LEU A 71 10.96 -5.20 15.24
CA LEU A 71 10.83 -4.71 13.86
C LEU A 71 12.23 -4.33 13.33
N GLN A 72 12.54 -4.72 12.10
CA GLN A 72 13.78 -4.35 11.42
C GLN A 72 13.50 -3.54 10.17
N PHE A 73 14.06 -2.35 10.08
CA PHE A 73 14.13 -1.58 8.85
C PHE A 73 15.58 -1.46 8.39
N ILE A 74 15.87 -1.92 7.17
CA ILE A 74 17.18 -1.90 6.55
C ILE A 74 17.11 -1.01 5.31
N GLY A 75 17.91 0.05 5.27
CA GLY A 75 18.00 0.95 4.13
C GLY A 75 19.42 1.45 3.93
N GLY A 76 19.66 2.36 3.00
CA GLY A 76 20.98 2.92 2.69
C GLY A 76 21.73 3.50 3.90
N GLY A 77 21.02 3.97 4.94
CA GLY A 77 21.60 4.43 6.20
C GLY A 77 21.87 3.35 7.24
N GLY A 78 21.71 2.06 6.91
CA GLY A 78 21.92 0.94 7.83
C GLY A 78 20.63 0.38 8.42
N VAL A 79 20.76 -0.31 9.57
CA VAL A 79 19.65 -0.98 10.25
C VAL A 79 19.05 -0.09 11.33
N THR A 80 17.73 0.05 11.31
CA THR A 80 16.94 0.66 12.40
C THR A 80 16.10 -0.44 13.04
N SER A 81 16.22 -0.64 14.35
CA SER A 81 15.49 -1.67 15.10
C SER A 81 14.40 -1.04 15.95
N GLY A 82 13.20 -1.62 15.91
CA GLY A 82 12.04 -1.20 16.67
C GLY A 82 11.08 -0.30 15.89
N TYR A 83 9.79 -0.40 16.26
CA TYR A 83 8.70 0.33 15.62
C TYR A 83 8.85 1.85 15.80
N GLU A 84 9.04 2.31 17.03
CA GLU A 84 9.17 3.74 17.36
C GLU A 84 10.37 4.37 16.64
N ALA A 85 11.54 3.70 16.68
CA ALA A 85 12.74 4.18 16.00
C ALA A 85 12.54 4.25 14.47
N THR A 86 11.79 3.31 13.90
CA THR A 86 11.44 3.31 12.47
C THR A 86 10.49 4.46 12.15
N LEU A 87 9.47 4.68 12.98
CA LEU A 87 8.52 5.81 12.84
C LEU A 87 9.26 7.16 12.90
N GLU A 88 10.13 7.35 13.91
CA GLU A 88 10.93 8.57 14.04
C GLU A 88 11.86 8.79 12.83
N ARG A 89 12.47 7.71 12.31
CA ARG A 89 13.28 7.76 11.10
C ARG A 89 12.46 8.26 9.90
N TYR A 90 11.24 7.74 9.69
CA TYR A 90 10.37 8.20 8.61
C TYR A 90 10.00 9.67 8.78
N LYS A 91 9.56 10.11 9.97
CA LYS A 91 9.20 11.50 10.25
C LYS A 91 10.38 12.47 10.07
N LYS A 92 11.61 12.02 10.39
CA LYS A 92 12.82 12.82 10.17
C LYS A 92 13.22 12.92 8.72
N SER A 93 13.07 11.83 7.95
CA SER A 93 13.43 11.79 6.53
C SER A 93 12.40 12.49 5.64
N TYR A 94 11.15 12.52 6.08
CA TYR A 94 10.02 13.08 5.35
C TYR A 94 9.21 14.03 6.25
N PRO A 95 9.75 15.23 6.53
CA PRO A 95 9.15 16.16 7.51
C PRO A 95 7.85 16.80 7.04
N ASP A 96 7.55 16.75 5.76
CA ASP A 96 6.35 17.33 5.13
C ASP A 96 5.89 16.53 3.90
N VAL A 97 4.70 16.83 3.44
CA VAL A 97 4.06 16.17 2.29
C VAL A 97 4.84 16.37 0.99
N GLU A 98 5.52 17.51 0.83
CA GLU A 98 6.31 17.82 -0.35
C GLU A 98 7.53 16.89 -0.44
N SER A 99 8.23 16.67 0.66
CA SER A 99 9.38 15.74 0.76
C SER A 99 8.97 14.28 0.60
N MET A 100 7.73 13.92 0.98
CA MET A 100 7.21 12.56 0.82
C MET A 100 7.02 12.16 -0.64
N GLY A 101 6.62 13.09 -1.50
CA GLY A 101 6.26 12.79 -2.89
C GLY A 101 5.08 11.83 -3.00
N HIS A 102 4.79 11.38 -4.22
CA HIS A 102 3.70 10.44 -4.49
C HIS A 102 4.21 9.01 -4.58
N LEU A 103 3.85 8.19 -3.61
CA LEU A 103 4.27 6.79 -3.50
C LEU A 103 3.43 5.88 -4.40
N THR A 104 4.12 5.02 -5.12
CA THR A 104 3.52 3.89 -5.86
C THR A 104 4.27 2.61 -5.54
N PHE A 105 3.53 1.57 -5.14
CA PHE A 105 4.05 0.22 -4.98
C PHE A 105 3.79 -0.64 -6.23
N SER A 106 4.75 -1.54 -6.52
CA SER A 106 4.58 -2.58 -7.53
C SER A 106 5.16 -3.90 -7.01
N ASN A 107 4.27 -4.80 -6.59
CA ASN A 107 4.63 -6.11 -6.05
C ASN A 107 4.93 -7.11 -7.18
N ARG A 108 6.01 -7.90 -7.03
CA ARG A 108 6.45 -8.93 -8.00
C ARG A 108 6.10 -10.34 -7.58
N SER A 109 6.42 -10.69 -6.35
CA SER A 109 6.23 -12.07 -5.88
C SER A 109 5.92 -12.11 -4.40
N TRP A 110 4.98 -12.95 -4.03
CA TRP A 110 4.67 -13.36 -2.68
C TRP A 110 5.06 -14.82 -2.50
N THR A 111 6.06 -15.10 -1.66
CA THR A 111 6.57 -16.44 -1.41
C THR A 111 6.24 -16.85 0.01
N PRO A 112 5.28 -17.77 0.24
CA PRO A 112 5.03 -18.32 1.55
C PRO A 112 6.25 -19.10 2.06
N LEU A 113 6.80 -18.70 3.22
CA LEU A 113 7.90 -19.40 3.90
C LEU A 113 7.36 -20.37 4.94
N SER A 114 6.16 -20.10 5.47
CA SER A 114 5.41 -20.95 6.38
C SER A 114 3.91 -20.58 6.35
N ARG A 115 3.10 -21.25 7.16
CA ARG A 115 1.68 -20.87 7.34
C ARG A 115 1.46 -19.45 7.87
N LYS A 116 2.48 -18.85 8.48
CA LYS A 116 2.38 -17.54 9.15
C LYS A 116 3.48 -16.56 8.74
N THR A 117 4.33 -16.91 7.77
CA THR A 117 5.44 -16.08 7.34
C THR A 117 5.56 -16.12 5.83
N ALA A 118 5.82 -14.99 5.21
CA ALA A 118 6.04 -14.88 3.77
C ALA A 118 7.08 -13.80 3.45
N LEU A 119 7.69 -13.93 2.30
CA LEU A 119 8.55 -12.92 1.68
C LEU A 119 7.80 -12.26 0.52
N LEU A 120 7.73 -10.94 0.54
CA LEU A 120 7.24 -10.13 -0.56
C LEU A 120 8.40 -9.39 -1.20
N ILE A 121 8.56 -9.56 -2.51
CA ILE A 121 9.49 -8.77 -3.31
C ILE A 121 8.69 -7.81 -4.17
N GLY A 122 9.11 -6.55 -4.22
CA GLY A 122 8.49 -5.52 -5.02
C GLY A 122 9.39 -4.32 -5.22
N SER A 123 8.81 -3.26 -5.76
CA SER A 123 9.45 -1.96 -5.94
C SER A 123 8.56 -0.85 -5.41
N TRP A 124 9.20 0.21 -4.99
CA TRP A 124 8.58 1.47 -4.63
C TRP A 124 9.08 2.58 -5.54
N ARG A 125 8.27 3.60 -5.70
CA ARG A 125 8.64 4.82 -6.44
C ARG A 125 8.00 6.02 -5.75
N LEU A 126 8.79 7.09 -5.59
CA LEU A 126 8.33 8.41 -5.18
C LEU A 126 8.39 9.32 -6.40
N ASN A 127 7.23 9.78 -6.87
CA ASN A 127 7.11 10.49 -8.15
C ASN A 127 7.67 9.65 -9.32
N GLU A 128 8.37 10.28 -10.28
CA GLU A 128 8.96 9.57 -11.43
C GLU A 128 10.48 9.33 -11.27
N ASP A 129 11.14 10.07 -10.38
CA ASP A 129 12.59 10.21 -10.34
C ASP A 129 13.28 9.35 -9.27
N VAL A 130 12.59 9.00 -8.18
CA VAL A 130 13.15 8.27 -7.04
C VAL A 130 12.43 6.95 -6.86
N GLY A 131 13.17 5.88 -6.71
CA GLY A 131 12.57 4.56 -6.48
C GLY A 131 13.61 3.49 -6.27
N GLY A 132 13.15 2.34 -5.82
CA GLY A 132 14.01 1.20 -5.55
C GLY A 132 13.24 -0.09 -5.39
N MET A 133 13.93 -1.09 -4.86
CA MET A 133 13.39 -2.41 -4.58
C MET A 133 13.20 -2.59 -3.07
N TYR A 134 12.27 -3.46 -2.72
CA TYR A 134 12.14 -3.94 -1.35
C TYR A 134 12.00 -5.44 -1.26
N SER A 135 12.45 -5.96 -0.12
CA SER A 135 12.22 -7.32 0.35
C SER A 135 11.55 -7.21 1.72
N LEU A 136 10.26 -7.52 1.79
CA LEU A 136 9.48 -7.43 3.01
C LEU A 136 9.22 -8.82 3.58
N VAL A 137 9.62 -9.04 4.84
CA VAL A 137 9.20 -10.24 5.56
C VAL A 137 7.91 -9.94 6.30
N TRP A 138 6.89 -10.73 5.97
CA TRP A 138 5.56 -10.64 6.55
C TRP A 138 5.31 -11.74 7.55
N ARG A 139 4.60 -11.42 8.63
CA ARG A 139 4.18 -12.39 9.64
C ARG A 139 2.70 -12.22 9.98
N LYS A 140 1.99 -13.35 10.08
CA LYS A 140 0.60 -13.39 10.52
C LYS A 140 0.54 -13.46 12.04
N ILE A 141 0.06 -12.39 12.69
CA ILE A 141 -0.03 -12.23 14.15
C ILE A 141 -1.50 -11.97 14.49
N LYS A 142 -2.08 -12.81 15.35
CA LYS A 142 -3.49 -12.69 15.75
C LYS A 142 -4.46 -12.57 14.54
N GLY A 143 -4.16 -13.30 13.46
CA GLY A 143 -4.98 -13.33 12.25
C GLY A 143 -4.68 -12.24 11.20
N LYS A 144 -3.92 -11.21 11.50
CA LYS A 144 -3.54 -10.11 10.61
C LYS A 144 -2.10 -10.26 10.13
N TRP A 145 -1.83 -9.80 8.91
CA TRP A 145 -0.47 -9.76 8.34
C TRP A 145 0.18 -8.42 8.65
N TYR A 146 1.44 -8.48 9.12
CA TYR A 146 2.29 -7.32 9.42
C TYR A 146 3.67 -7.50 8.80
N ILE A 147 4.30 -6.42 8.39
CA ILE A 147 5.70 -6.36 8.00
C ILE A 147 6.53 -6.42 9.29
N ILE A 148 7.42 -7.41 9.40
CA ILE A 148 8.33 -7.58 10.55
C ILE A 148 9.77 -7.25 10.20
N ALA A 149 10.11 -7.25 8.92
CA ALA A 149 11.38 -6.74 8.42
C ALA A 149 11.16 -6.13 7.04
N ASP A 150 11.78 -4.99 6.81
CA ASP A 150 11.78 -4.24 5.56
C ASP A 150 13.23 -3.98 5.16
N HIS A 151 13.63 -4.50 4.01
CA HIS A 151 14.89 -4.15 3.37
C HIS A 151 14.58 -3.42 2.07
N SER A 152 14.79 -2.12 2.09
CA SER A 152 14.56 -1.23 0.94
C SER A 152 15.88 -0.65 0.46
N SER A 153 16.09 -0.71 -0.84
CA SER A 153 17.23 -0.09 -1.55
C SER A 153 16.73 1.00 -2.49
N ASP A 154 17.53 1.95 -2.77
CA ASP A 154 17.44 2.99 -3.78
C ASP A 154 18.52 2.78 -4.85
#